data_834573f2d01afcaf4fe10bda1e865e62
#
_entry.id   834573f2d01afcaf4fe10bda1e865e62
#
_cell.length_a   1.000
_cell.length_b   1.000
_cell.length_c   1.000
_cell.angle_alpha   90.00
_cell.angle_beta   90.00
_cell.angle_gamma   90.00
#
_symmetry.space_group_name_H-M   'P 1'
#
loop_
_entity.id
_entity.type
_entity.pdbx_description
1 polymer ?
#
loop_
_entity_poly.entity_id
_entity_poly.type
_entity_poly.pdbx_seq_one_letter_code
_entity_poly.pdbx_strand_id
1 'polypeptide(L)'
;MPSPAQTQPETNRAFNPFVGLLGLGLIVAGIWVWNHLHFDTQDYIVDEIIPIIGVVFALTVGIWVGWRKWRTRHDRIQLRDRLIQRFQKEPSPHKQRDLAFTLVEVNQYEVRGLEMIAEPMAKLFIWTLKTALGDKQHRIRGMAASYLGILKHVESIPLLIRFLEDDHAHVRACAALSLGRMRAQEAKKKLEEKMTEDWDQTVRSRSHEALERIQ
;
A
#
# COMPACT_ATOMS: atom_id res chain seq x y z
N MET A 1 32.99 -20.98 2.23
CA MET A 1 33.39 -19.56 2.27
C MET A 1 32.11 -18.74 2.34
N PRO A 2 31.80 -18.03 3.45
CA PRO A 2 30.62 -17.20 3.55
C PRO A 2 30.86 -15.86 2.83
N SER A 3 29.91 -15.45 2.03
CA SER A 3 29.85 -14.19 1.30
C SER A 3 29.72 -13.00 2.28
N PRO A 4 30.44 -11.89 2.05
CA PRO A 4 30.37 -10.74 2.93
C PRO A 4 28.99 -10.05 2.81
N ALA A 5 28.35 -9.86 3.96
CA ALA A 5 27.15 -9.05 4.12
C ALA A 5 27.44 -7.62 3.61
N GLN A 6 26.67 -7.18 2.62
CA GLN A 6 26.64 -5.78 2.20
C GLN A 6 25.93 -4.99 3.31
N THR A 7 26.72 -4.33 4.15
CA THR A 7 26.26 -3.28 5.04
C THR A 7 25.80 -2.09 4.19
N GLN A 8 24.49 -1.85 4.16
CA GLN A 8 23.97 -0.59 3.64
C GLN A 8 24.51 0.57 4.50
N PRO A 9 24.98 1.66 3.90
CA PRO A 9 25.37 2.83 4.67
C PRO A 9 24.10 3.42 5.29
N GLU A 10 24.00 3.34 6.63
CA GLU A 10 23.09 4.18 7.39
C GLU A 10 23.43 5.64 7.07
N THR A 11 22.53 6.31 6.37
CA THR A 11 22.57 7.76 6.21
C THR A 11 22.27 8.40 7.55
N ASN A 12 23.24 8.39 8.44
CA ASN A 12 23.28 9.24 9.62
C ASN A 12 23.26 10.67 9.09
N ARG A 13 22.08 11.30 9.07
CA ARG A 13 21.96 12.76 8.92
C ARG A 13 22.62 13.36 10.15
N ALA A 14 23.93 13.51 10.09
CA ALA A 14 24.69 14.20 11.10
C ALA A 14 24.04 15.58 11.32
N PHE A 15 23.52 15.77 12.52
CA PHE A 15 23.00 17.06 12.95
C PHE A 15 24.14 18.08 12.77
N ASN A 16 23.97 19.02 11.85
CA ASN A 16 24.99 20.03 11.59
C ASN A 16 24.98 21.03 12.75
N PRO A 17 25.99 21.01 13.64
CA PRO A 17 26.00 21.83 14.84
C PRO A 17 25.98 23.35 14.52
N PHE A 18 26.40 23.72 13.32
CA PHE A 18 26.37 25.06 12.81
C PHE A 18 24.94 25.60 12.63
N VAL A 19 24.02 24.73 12.17
CA VAL A 19 22.59 25.10 12.03
C VAL A 19 21.94 25.26 13.40
N GLY A 20 22.32 24.44 14.38
CA GLY A 20 21.86 24.58 15.76
C GLY A 20 22.31 25.85 16.42
N LEU A 21 23.59 26.23 16.23
CA LEU A 21 24.17 27.49 16.76
C LEU A 21 23.53 28.70 16.11
N LEU A 22 23.28 28.69 14.79
CA LEU A 22 22.59 29.77 14.08
C LEU A 22 21.14 29.93 14.58
N GLY A 23 20.43 28.82 14.82
CA GLY A 23 19.07 28.85 15.39
C GLY A 23 19.04 29.46 16.81
N LEU A 24 19.99 29.05 17.67
CA LEU A 24 20.14 29.60 19.01
C LEU A 24 20.46 31.11 18.97
N GLY A 25 21.34 31.54 18.09
CA GLY A 25 21.68 32.96 17.89
C GLY A 25 20.46 33.79 17.48
N LEU A 26 19.63 33.31 16.58
CA LEU A 26 18.39 33.97 16.16
C LEU A 26 17.37 34.08 17.29
N ILE A 27 17.24 33.04 18.13
CA ILE A 27 16.34 33.03 19.28
C ILE A 27 16.79 34.08 20.31
N VAL A 28 18.09 34.12 20.65
CA VAL A 28 18.64 35.08 21.59
C VAL A 28 18.48 36.52 21.07
N ALA A 29 18.76 36.75 19.79
CA ALA A 29 18.57 38.07 19.16
C ALA A 29 17.06 38.46 19.16
N GLY A 30 16.16 37.53 18.91
CA GLY A 30 14.71 37.75 18.98
C GLY A 30 14.24 38.17 20.39
N ILE A 31 14.71 37.46 21.42
CA ILE A 31 14.40 37.80 22.82
C ILE A 31 14.96 39.18 23.20
N TRP A 32 16.17 39.48 22.73
CA TRP A 32 16.78 40.79 23.00
C TRP A 32 16.00 41.94 22.35
N VAL A 33 15.62 41.79 21.08
CA VAL A 33 14.78 42.77 20.36
C VAL A 33 13.44 42.93 21.07
N TRP A 34 12.78 41.82 21.45
CA TRP A 34 11.50 41.86 22.17
C TRP A 34 11.54 42.65 23.43
N ASN A 35 12.57 42.50 24.26
CA ASN A 35 12.74 43.23 25.52
C ASN A 35 13.06 44.74 25.36
N HIS A 36 13.45 45.15 24.16
CA HIS A 36 13.73 46.56 23.86
C HIS A 36 12.61 47.28 23.10
N LEU A 37 11.54 46.56 22.75
CA LEU A 37 10.37 47.13 22.10
C LEU A 37 9.45 47.85 23.12
N HIS A 38 8.86 48.97 22.71
CA HIS A 38 7.86 49.71 23.50
C HIS A 38 6.61 48.84 23.70
N PHE A 39 5.93 48.99 24.83
CA PHE A 39 4.78 48.16 25.22
C PHE A 39 3.66 48.16 24.17
N ASP A 40 3.29 49.36 23.67
CA ASP A 40 2.28 49.49 22.60
C ASP A 40 2.62 48.72 21.32
N THR A 41 3.93 48.62 21.02
CA THR A 41 4.43 47.87 19.84
C THR A 41 4.39 46.37 20.08
N GLN A 42 4.60 45.94 21.32
CA GLN A 42 4.48 44.54 21.71
C GLN A 42 3.03 44.04 21.58
N ASP A 43 2.07 44.81 22.09
CA ASP A 43 0.64 44.49 22.00
C ASP A 43 0.18 44.43 20.55
N TYR A 44 0.58 45.38 19.71
CA TYR A 44 0.27 45.33 18.27
C TYR A 44 0.84 44.08 17.58
N ILE A 45 2.06 43.67 17.93
CA ILE A 45 2.67 42.46 17.36
C ILE A 45 1.91 41.22 17.79
N VAL A 46 1.50 41.10 19.05
CA VAL A 46 0.80 39.93 19.58
C VAL A 46 -0.61 39.84 19.03
N ASP A 47 -1.35 40.94 19.02
CA ASP A 47 -2.77 40.92 18.72
C ASP A 47 -3.06 40.90 17.20
N GLU A 48 -2.20 41.52 16.40
CA GLU A 48 -2.42 41.66 14.96
C GLU A 48 -1.44 40.83 14.10
N ILE A 49 -0.13 40.95 14.36
CA ILE A 49 0.89 40.37 13.47
C ILE A 49 1.00 38.85 13.66
N ILE A 50 1.05 38.37 14.90
CA ILE A 50 1.19 36.95 15.19
C ILE A 50 0.02 36.13 14.62
N PRO A 51 -1.26 36.52 14.80
CA PRO A 51 -2.38 35.79 14.19
C PRO A 51 -2.32 35.75 12.64
N ILE A 52 -1.94 36.88 12.02
CA ILE A 52 -1.80 36.96 10.56
C ILE A 52 -0.69 36.03 10.09
N ILE A 53 0.47 36.04 10.73
CA ILE A 53 1.58 35.12 10.42
C ILE A 53 1.14 33.67 10.62
N GLY A 54 0.41 33.36 11.68
CA GLY A 54 -0.13 32.04 11.97
C GLY A 54 -1.07 31.53 10.84
N VAL A 55 -1.96 32.38 10.38
CA VAL A 55 -2.88 32.05 9.27
C VAL A 55 -2.10 31.85 7.96
N VAL A 56 -1.16 32.75 7.63
CA VAL A 56 -0.33 32.62 6.42
C VAL A 56 0.51 31.34 6.46
N PHE A 57 1.09 31.03 7.63
CA PHE A 57 1.84 29.79 7.82
C PHE A 57 0.96 28.54 7.65
N ALA A 58 -0.23 28.53 8.26
CA ALA A 58 -1.18 27.42 8.11
C ALA A 58 -1.60 27.22 6.64
N LEU A 59 -1.87 28.31 5.91
CA LEU A 59 -2.19 28.26 4.48
C LEU A 59 -1.02 27.74 3.65
N THR A 60 0.20 28.19 3.89
CA THR A 60 1.39 27.72 3.15
C THR A 60 1.66 26.24 3.39
N VAL A 61 1.54 25.78 4.64
CA VAL A 61 1.65 24.34 4.98
C VAL A 61 0.52 23.53 4.32
N GLY A 62 -0.71 24.04 4.34
CA GLY A 62 -1.85 23.39 3.69
C GLY A 62 -1.64 23.25 2.18
N ILE A 63 -1.20 24.30 1.50
CA ILE A 63 -0.88 24.30 0.07
C ILE A 63 0.26 23.32 -0.22
N TRP A 64 1.33 23.35 0.59
CA TRP A 64 2.48 22.45 0.42
C TRP A 64 2.09 20.98 0.57
N VAL A 65 1.29 20.62 1.59
CA VAL A 65 0.79 19.25 1.80
C VAL A 65 -0.13 18.83 0.65
N GLY A 66 -1.02 19.73 0.21
CA GLY A 66 -1.91 19.48 -0.92
C GLY A 66 -1.12 19.23 -2.22
N TRP A 67 -0.14 20.08 -2.50
CA TRP A 67 0.72 19.95 -3.67
C TRP A 67 1.58 18.68 -3.64
N ARG A 68 2.13 18.34 -2.47
CA ARG A 68 2.88 17.10 -2.28
C ARG A 68 2.00 15.86 -2.53
N LYS A 69 0.76 15.83 -2.01
CA LYS A 69 -0.19 14.74 -2.26
C LYS A 69 -0.59 14.66 -3.74
N TRP A 70 -0.82 15.81 -4.37
CA TRP A 70 -1.16 15.87 -5.79
C TRP A 70 -0.01 15.34 -6.66
N ARG A 71 1.22 15.78 -6.40
CA ARG A 71 2.41 15.33 -7.12
C ARG A 71 2.63 13.82 -6.98
N THR A 72 2.55 13.28 -5.77
CA THR A 72 2.72 11.83 -5.56
C THR A 72 1.62 10.99 -6.22
N ARG A 73 0.39 11.52 -6.36
CA ARG A 73 -0.68 10.87 -7.12
C ARG A 73 -0.38 10.89 -8.62
N HIS A 74 0.08 12.03 -9.13
CA HIS A 74 0.40 12.18 -10.55
C HIS A 74 1.57 11.26 -10.96
N ASP A 75 2.64 11.22 -10.18
CA ASP A 75 3.79 10.34 -10.43
C ASP A 75 3.39 8.85 -10.45
N ARG A 76 2.48 8.44 -9.55
CA ARG A 76 1.95 7.07 -9.52
C ARG A 76 1.12 6.74 -10.77
N ILE A 77 0.27 7.64 -11.22
CA ILE A 77 -0.52 7.45 -12.44
C ILE A 77 0.40 7.27 -13.65
N GLN A 78 1.41 8.12 -13.79
CA GLN A 78 2.38 7.99 -14.88
C GLN A 78 3.18 6.68 -14.81
N LEU A 79 3.59 6.27 -13.61
CA LEU A 79 4.28 5.00 -13.42
C LEU A 79 3.37 3.82 -13.80
N ARG A 80 2.12 3.82 -13.34
CA ARG A 80 1.12 2.82 -13.71
C ARG A 80 0.97 2.71 -15.23
N ASP A 81 0.77 3.84 -15.90
CA ASP A 81 0.53 3.85 -17.36
C ASP A 81 1.75 3.34 -18.14
N ARG A 82 2.97 3.66 -17.71
CA ARG A 82 4.20 3.07 -18.26
C ARG A 82 4.29 1.55 -18.02
N LEU A 83 3.89 1.08 -16.85
CA LEU A 83 3.87 -0.35 -16.53
C LEU A 83 2.82 -1.09 -17.34
N ILE A 84 1.64 -0.50 -17.58
CA ILE A 84 0.60 -1.07 -18.45
C ILE A 84 1.15 -1.27 -19.88
N GLN A 85 1.81 -0.27 -20.43
CA GLN A 85 2.42 -0.38 -21.76
C GLN A 85 3.50 -1.48 -21.81
N ARG A 86 4.31 -1.63 -20.76
CA ARG A 86 5.31 -2.70 -20.67
C ARG A 86 4.65 -4.06 -20.56
N PHE A 87 3.59 -4.19 -19.74
CA PHE A 87 2.84 -5.41 -19.58
C PHE A 87 2.25 -5.90 -20.90
N GLN A 88 1.68 -5.01 -21.70
CA GLN A 88 1.10 -5.35 -23.01
C GLN A 88 2.15 -5.76 -24.06
N LYS A 89 3.38 -5.25 -23.94
CA LYS A 89 4.48 -5.54 -24.90
C LYS A 89 5.36 -6.71 -24.47
N GLU A 90 5.25 -7.17 -23.24
CA GLU A 90 6.13 -8.23 -22.72
C GLU A 90 5.71 -9.61 -23.27
N PRO A 91 6.58 -10.31 -24.01
CA PRO A 91 6.26 -11.62 -24.58
C PRO A 91 6.42 -12.78 -23.58
N SER A 92 7.19 -12.59 -22.49
CA SER A 92 7.47 -13.64 -21.54
C SER A 92 6.38 -13.72 -20.46
N PRO A 93 5.64 -14.85 -20.32
CA PRO A 93 4.59 -14.98 -19.30
C PRO A 93 5.08 -14.79 -17.87
N HIS A 94 6.31 -15.22 -17.57
CA HIS A 94 6.89 -15.02 -16.23
C HIS A 94 7.14 -13.54 -15.91
N LYS A 95 7.74 -12.79 -16.83
CA LYS A 95 7.95 -11.35 -16.65
C LYS A 95 6.63 -10.58 -16.66
N GLN A 96 5.69 -10.99 -17.51
CA GLN A 96 4.35 -10.41 -17.57
C GLN A 96 3.61 -10.60 -16.25
N ARG A 97 3.71 -11.79 -15.62
CA ARG A 97 3.19 -12.02 -14.27
C ARG A 97 3.81 -11.09 -13.23
N ASP A 98 5.14 -10.94 -13.23
CA ASP A 98 5.83 -10.10 -12.26
C ASP A 98 5.45 -8.61 -12.44
N LEU A 99 5.24 -8.17 -13.68
CA LEU A 99 4.66 -6.85 -13.98
C LEU A 99 3.22 -6.72 -13.49
N ALA A 100 2.41 -7.78 -13.62
CA ALA A 100 1.03 -7.78 -13.11
C ALA A 100 1.00 -7.64 -11.58
N PHE A 101 1.89 -8.32 -10.85
CA PHE A 101 2.03 -8.15 -9.41
C PHE A 101 2.42 -6.71 -9.05
N THR A 102 3.44 -6.17 -9.72
CA THR A 102 3.88 -4.78 -9.51
C THR A 102 2.77 -3.77 -9.82
N LEU A 103 1.97 -3.98 -10.86
CA LEU A 103 0.84 -3.11 -11.23
C LEU A 103 -0.20 -3.03 -10.13
N VAL A 104 -0.58 -4.16 -9.52
CA VAL A 104 -1.55 -4.17 -8.41
C VAL A 104 -0.99 -3.41 -7.20
N GLU A 105 0.30 -3.58 -6.88
CA GLU A 105 0.96 -2.89 -5.76
C GLU A 105 1.06 -1.38 -6.01
N VAL A 106 1.53 -0.95 -7.18
CA VAL A 106 1.64 0.47 -7.55
C VAL A 106 0.27 1.14 -7.56
N ASN A 107 -0.76 0.40 -7.97
CA ASN A 107 -2.15 0.87 -7.98
C ASN A 107 -2.84 0.77 -6.61
N GLN A 108 -2.08 0.52 -5.53
CA GLN A 108 -2.57 0.47 -4.14
C GLN A 108 -3.70 -0.55 -3.92
N TYR A 109 -3.64 -1.68 -4.61
CA TYR A 109 -4.64 -2.76 -4.53
C TYR A 109 -6.06 -2.33 -4.94
N GLU A 110 -6.16 -1.27 -5.77
CA GLU A 110 -7.41 -0.84 -6.38
C GLU A 110 -7.49 -1.32 -7.83
N VAL A 111 -8.73 -1.57 -8.32
CA VAL A 111 -8.97 -1.96 -9.72
C VAL A 111 -9.00 -0.74 -10.64
N ARG A 112 -9.34 0.42 -10.09
CA ARG A 112 -9.52 1.66 -10.85
C ARG A 112 -8.29 2.00 -11.69
N GLY A 113 -8.46 2.04 -13.01
CA GLY A 113 -7.39 2.30 -13.97
C GLY A 113 -6.61 1.07 -14.42
N LEU A 114 -7.04 -0.14 -14.04
CA LEU A 114 -6.53 -1.42 -14.53
C LEU A 114 -7.59 -2.22 -15.31
N GLU A 115 -8.79 -1.65 -15.51
CA GLU A 115 -9.95 -2.34 -16.10
C GLU A 115 -9.62 -2.95 -17.46
N MET A 116 -8.87 -2.22 -18.31
CA MET A 116 -8.51 -2.70 -19.66
C MET A 116 -7.60 -3.92 -19.68
N ILE A 117 -6.83 -4.13 -18.60
CA ILE A 117 -5.86 -5.24 -18.49
C ILE A 117 -6.23 -6.22 -17.39
N ALA A 118 -7.36 -6.02 -16.72
CA ALA A 118 -7.81 -6.86 -15.61
C ALA A 118 -7.96 -8.31 -16.03
N GLU A 119 -8.57 -8.56 -17.18
CA GLU A 119 -8.77 -9.91 -17.73
C GLU A 119 -7.45 -10.62 -18.10
N PRO A 120 -6.52 -10.03 -18.86
CA PRO A 120 -5.19 -10.60 -19.07
C PRO A 120 -4.44 -10.88 -17.77
N MET A 121 -4.50 -9.98 -16.79
CA MET A 121 -3.87 -10.18 -15.47
C MET A 121 -4.52 -11.35 -14.72
N ALA A 122 -5.84 -11.44 -14.71
CA ALA A 122 -6.56 -12.55 -14.07
C ALA A 122 -6.16 -13.90 -14.66
N LYS A 123 -6.03 -14.02 -15.99
CA LYS A 123 -5.54 -15.22 -16.66
C LYS A 123 -4.15 -15.63 -16.19
N LEU A 124 -3.24 -14.66 -16.02
CA LEU A 124 -1.89 -14.93 -15.50
C LEU A 124 -1.93 -15.40 -14.04
N PHE A 125 -2.79 -14.80 -13.21
CA PHE A 125 -2.92 -15.24 -11.82
C PHE A 125 -3.56 -16.63 -11.70
N ILE A 126 -4.56 -16.96 -12.53
CA ILE A 126 -5.13 -18.29 -12.63
C ILE A 126 -4.07 -19.30 -13.08
N TRP A 127 -3.29 -18.97 -14.11
CA TRP A 127 -2.17 -19.80 -14.56
C TRP A 127 -1.14 -19.99 -13.42
N THR A 128 -0.81 -18.94 -12.69
CA THR A 128 0.10 -19.02 -11.54
C THR A 128 -0.43 -19.96 -10.47
N LEU A 129 -1.72 -19.89 -10.12
CA LEU A 129 -2.34 -20.78 -9.15
C LEU A 129 -2.26 -22.25 -9.59
N LYS A 130 -2.40 -22.52 -10.89
CA LYS A 130 -2.37 -23.88 -11.44
C LYS A 130 -0.96 -24.46 -11.58
N THR A 131 0.06 -23.62 -11.76
CA THR A 131 1.43 -24.05 -12.11
C THR A 131 2.45 -23.85 -10.98
N ALA A 132 2.22 -22.94 -10.07
CA ALA A 132 3.12 -22.68 -8.94
C ALA A 132 2.93 -23.74 -7.84
N LEU A 133 3.23 -24.99 -8.17
CA LEU A 133 3.12 -26.14 -7.27
C LEU A 133 4.43 -26.30 -6.50
N GLY A 134 4.33 -26.51 -5.19
CA GLY A 134 5.47 -26.76 -4.31
C GLY A 134 5.60 -25.75 -3.16
N ASP A 135 6.25 -26.19 -2.09
CA ASP A 135 6.35 -25.48 -0.82
C ASP A 135 6.91 -24.07 -0.94
N LYS A 136 7.96 -23.89 -1.73
CA LYS A 136 8.62 -22.58 -1.89
C LYS A 136 7.78 -21.55 -2.67
N GLN A 137 6.70 -21.99 -3.31
CA GLN A 137 5.86 -21.13 -4.16
C GLN A 137 4.53 -20.73 -3.52
N HIS A 138 4.27 -21.14 -2.27
CA HIS A 138 3.03 -20.78 -1.55
C HIS A 138 2.80 -19.27 -1.46
N ARG A 139 3.87 -18.49 -1.31
CA ARG A 139 3.78 -17.02 -1.27
C ARG A 139 3.21 -16.45 -2.58
N ILE A 140 3.71 -16.94 -3.73
CA ILE A 140 3.25 -16.49 -5.06
C ILE A 140 1.81 -16.94 -5.29
N ARG A 141 1.42 -18.18 -4.88
CA ARG A 141 0.04 -18.64 -4.91
C ARG A 141 -0.89 -17.75 -4.08
N GLY A 142 -0.50 -17.45 -2.85
CA GLY A 142 -1.27 -16.56 -1.97
C GLY A 142 -1.47 -15.17 -2.56
N MET A 143 -0.42 -14.58 -3.14
CA MET A 143 -0.52 -13.30 -3.85
C MET A 143 -1.47 -13.39 -5.05
N ALA A 144 -1.34 -14.42 -5.89
CA ALA A 144 -2.23 -14.62 -7.04
C ALA A 144 -3.69 -14.78 -6.63
N ALA A 145 -3.97 -15.55 -5.57
CA ALA A 145 -5.30 -15.68 -5.00
C ALA A 145 -5.84 -14.33 -4.52
N SER A 146 -5.05 -13.56 -3.76
CA SER A 146 -5.44 -12.24 -3.26
C SER A 146 -5.76 -11.26 -4.38
N TYR A 147 -4.99 -11.28 -5.46
CA TYR A 147 -5.15 -10.33 -6.57
C TYR A 147 -6.35 -10.64 -7.44
N LEU A 148 -6.72 -11.91 -7.59
CA LEU A 148 -8.00 -12.28 -8.20
C LEU A 148 -9.19 -11.70 -7.43
N GLY A 149 -9.12 -11.71 -6.09
CA GLY A 149 -10.13 -11.08 -5.25
C GLY A 149 -10.17 -9.55 -5.39
N ILE A 150 -9.01 -8.90 -5.58
CA ILE A 150 -8.92 -7.47 -5.83
C ILE A 150 -9.51 -7.12 -7.19
N LEU A 151 -9.18 -7.88 -8.24
CA LEU A 151 -9.73 -7.71 -9.58
C LEU A 151 -11.23 -8.06 -9.67
N LYS A 152 -11.80 -8.67 -8.63
CA LYS A 152 -13.18 -9.16 -8.59
C LYS A 152 -13.52 -10.08 -9.77
N HIS A 153 -12.58 -10.95 -10.14
CA HIS A 153 -12.72 -11.85 -11.28
C HIS A 153 -13.62 -13.04 -10.91
N VAL A 154 -14.90 -12.92 -11.21
CA VAL A 154 -15.96 -13.87 -10.81
C VAL A 154 -15.71 -15.29 -11.32
N GLU A 155 -15.20 -15.45 -12.54
CA GLU A 155 -14.91 -16.77 -13.12
C GLU A 155 -13.85 -17.58 -12.35
N SER A 156 -13.06 -16.90 -11.48
CA SER A 156 -12.07 -17.58 -10.62
C SER A 156 -12.66 -18.12 -9.32
N ILE A 157 -13.92 -17.86 -9.00
CA ILE A 157 -14.55 -18.32 -7.75
C ILE A 157 -14.41 -19.82 -7.54
N PRO A 158 -14.75 -20.71 -8.51
CA PRO A 158 -14.61 -22.15 -8.32
C PRO A 158 -13.18 -22.59 -8.05
N LEU A 159 -12.20 -21.90 -8.66
CA LEU A 159 -10.79 -22.17 -8.42
C LEU A 159 -10.39 -21.74 -7.00
N LEU A 160 -10.80 -20.56 -6.56
CA LEU A 160 -10.51 -20.07 -5.21
C LEU A 160 -11.16 -20.92 -4.11
N ILE A 161 -12.35 -21.49 -4.35
CA ILE A 161 -12.98 -22.46 -3.45
C ILE A 161 -12.09 -23.71 -3.29
N ARG A 162 -11.48 -24.20 -4.37
CA ARG A 162 -10.51 -25.30 -4.30
C ARG A 162 -9.27 -24.93 -3.50
N PHE A 163 -8.80 -23.68 -3.58
CA PHE A 163 -7.65 -23.19 -2.82
C PHE A 163 -7.92 -22.93 -1.33
N LEU A 164 -9.16 -23.09 -0.88
CA LEU A 164 -9.45 -23.22 0.56
C LEU A 164 -8.93 -24.55 1.14
N GLU A 165 -8.55 -25.50 0.30
CA GLU A 165 -7.92 -26.78 0.68
C GLU A 165 -6.41 -26.83 0.35
N ASP A 166 -5.77 -25.69 0.08
CA ASP A 166 -4.32 -25.66 -0.16
C ASP A 166 -3.56 -26.14 1.09
N ASP A 167 -2.45 -26.81 0.90
CA ASP A 167 -1.58 -27.31 1.96
C ASP A 167 -1.04 -26.17 2.87
N HIS A 168 -0.84 -24.98 2.30
CA HIS A 168 -0.37 -23.81 3.04
C HIS A 168 -1.49 -22.92 3.57
N ALA A 169 -1.52 -22.72 4.88
CA ALA A 169 -2.49 -21.84 5.56
C ALA A 169 -2.53 -20.41 4.96
N HIS A 170 -1.38 -19.85 4.58
CA HIS A 170 -1.33 -18.55 3.92
C HIS A 170 -2.16 -18.50 2.63
N VAL A 171 -2.12 -19.55 1.81
CA VAL A 171 -2.87 -19.60 0.55
C VAL A 171 -4.35 -19.74 0.83
N ARG A 172 -4.74 -20.62 1.79
CA ARG A 172 -6.13 -20.78 2.23
C ARG A 172 -6.71 -19.45 2.74
N ALA A 173 -5.97 -18.74 3.58
CA ALA A 173 -6.38 -17.44 4.11
C ALA A 173 -6.57 -16.39 3.02
N CYS A 174 -5.66 -16.35 2.02
CA CYS A 174 -5.77 -15.46 0.87
C CYS A 174 -6.99 -15.81 -0.01
N ALA A 175 -7.27 -17.08 -0.22
CA ALA A 175 -8.45 -17.54 -0.95
C ALA A 175 -9.76 -17.16 -0.24
N ALA A 176 -9.84 -17.39 1.09
CA ALA A 176 -10.99 -17.00 1.90
C ALA A 176 -11.28 -15.49 1.80
N LEU A 177 -10.26 -14.65 2.00
CA LEU A 177 -10.41 -13.19 1.93
C LEU A 177 -10.87 -12.73 0.53
N SER A 178 -10.38 -13.39 -0.52
CA SER A 178 -10.73 -13.07 -1.91
C SER A 178 -12.17 -13.42 -2.23
N LEU A 179 -12.64 -14.57 -1.77
CA LEU A 179 -14.05 -14.98 -1.89
C LEU A 179 -14.97 -13.99 -1.16
N GLY A 180 -14.58 -13.53 0.03
CA GLY A 180 -15.31 -12.49 0.74
C GLY A 180 -15.38 -11.15 0.00
N ARG A 181 -14.26 -10.70 -0.61
CA ARG A 181 -14.22 -9.47 -1.44
C ARG A 181 -15.12 -9.54 -2.66
N MET A 182 -15.26 -10.72 -3.23
CA MET A 182 -16.15 -10.99 -4.38
C MET A 182 -17.60 -11.26 -3.97
N ARG A 183 -17.88 -11.37 -2.67
CA ARG A 183 -19.20 -11.76 -2.13
C ARG A 183 -19.71 -13.08 -2.74
N ALA A 184 -18.80 -14.06 -2.85
CA ALA A 184 -19.07 -15.34 -3.50
C ALA A 184 -20.01 -16.21 -2.64
N GLN A 185 -21.32 -16.17 -2.93
CA GLN A 185 -22.34 -16.94 -2.20
C GLN A 185 -22.09 -18.46 -2.28
N GLU A 186 -21.53 -18.93 -3.38
CA GLU A 186 -21.21 -20.35 -3.61
C GLU A 186 -20.15 -20.88 -2.63
N ALA A 187 -19.32 -19.97 -2.08
CA ALA A 187 -18.27 -20.32 -1.14
C ALA A 187 -18.75 -20.41 0.31
N LYS A 188 -19.98 -19.96 0.63
CA LYS A 188 -20.47 -19.79 1.99
C LYS A 188 -20.29 -21.03 2.85
N LYS A 189 -20.80 -22.17 2.38
CA LYS A 189 -20.71 -23.45 3.11
C LYS A 189 -19.27 -23.86 3.39
N LYS A 190 -18.37 -23.66 2.42
CA LYS A 190 -16.96 -24.04 2.58
C LYS A 190 -16.21 -23.08 3.51
N LEU A 191 -16.57 -21.81 3.51
CA LEU A 191 -16.03 -20.83 4.45
C LEU A 191 -16.51 -21.07 5.89
N GLU A 192 -17.76 -21.51 6.10
CA GLU A 192 -18.28 -21.92 7.42
C GLU A 192 -17.48 -23.12 7.97
N GLU A 193 -17.19 -24.12 7.15
CA GLU A 193 -16.34 -25.25 7.49
C GLU A 193 -14.94 -24.76 7.90
N LYS A 194 -14.30 -23.93 7.06
CA LYS A 194 -12.94 -23.40 7.35
C LYS A 194 -12.89 -22.51 8.57
N MET A 195 -13.95 -21.76 8.86
CA MET A 195 -14.04 -20.94 10.06
C MET A 195 -14.02 -21.78 11.35
N THR A 196 -14.60 -22.97 11.34
CA THR A 196 -14.73 -23.83 12.51
C THR A 196 -13.63 -24.88 12.62
N GLU A 197 -13.22 -25.46 11.49
CA GLU A 197 -12.41 -26.67 11.47
C GLU A 197 -10.94 -26.47 11.04
N ASP A 198 -10.59 -25.35 10.43
CA ASP A 198 -9.19 -25.17 10.01
C ASP A 198 -8.26 -25.05 11.22
N TRP A 199 -7.14 -25.77 11.20
CA TRP A 199 -6.16 -25.76 12.28
C TRP A 199 -5.45 -24.41 12.44
N ASP A 200 -5.36 -23.58 11.39
CA ASP A 200 -4.71 -22.27 11.42
C ASP A 200 -5.69 -21.16 11.81
N GLN A 201 -5.32 -20.41 12.85
CA GLN A 201 -6.16 -19.32 13.35
C GLN A 201 -6.37 -18.20 12.33
N THR A 202 -5.38 -17.92 11.47
CA THR A 202 -5.49 -16.88 10.45
C THR A 202 -6.54 -17.27 9.42
N VAL A 203 -6.58 -18.56 9.02
CA VAL A 203 -7.59 -19.07 8.07
C VAL A 203 -8.98 -18.95 8.68
N ARG A 204 -9.16 -19.36 9.96
CA ARG A 204 -10.45 -19.22 10.66
C ARG A 204 -10.91 -17.76 10.68
N SER A 205 -10.02 -16.85 11.07
CA SER A 205 -10.33 -15.40 11.12
C SER A 205 -10.68 -14.83 9.75
N ARG A 206 -9.94 -15.20 8.70
CA ARG A 206 -10.23 -14.71 7.33
C ARG A 206 -11.50 -15.31 6.74
N SER A 207 -11.84 -16.54 7.10
CA SER A 207 -13.11 -17.16 6.70
C SER A 207 -14.30 -16.48 7.39
N HIS A 208 -14.17 -16.12 8.66
CA HIS A 208 -15.18 -15.32 9.37
C HIS A 208 -15.37 -13.93 8.71
N GLU A 209 -14.28 -13.19 8.47
CA GLU A 209 -14.31 -11.90 7.76
C GLU A 209 -14.95 -12.02 6.38
N ALA A 210 -14.68 -13.10 5.66
CA ALA A 210 -15.28 -13.36 4.35
C ALA A 210 -16.78 -13.59 4.44
N LEU A 211 -17.26 -14.35 5.43
CA LEU A 211 -18.68 -14.61 5.66
C LEU A 211 -19.45 -13.34 6.02
N GLU A 212 -18.87 -12.45 6.84
CA GLU A 212 -19.48 -11.12 7.15
C GLU A 212 -19.69 -10.28 5.89
N ARG A 213 -18.80 -10.40 4.90
CA ARG A 213 -18.93 -9.65 3.63
C ARG A 213 -19.90 -10.26 2.63
N ILE A 214 -20.19 -11.56 2.78
CA ILE A 214 -21.11 -12.32 1.92
C ILE A 214 -22.57 -12.13 2.37
N GLN A 215 -22.80 -11.83 3.64
CA GLN A 215 -24.14 -11.50 4.16
C GLN A 215 -24.69 -10.25 3.49
#